data_c7dd9069bc8be95739bc3d878e5c5529
#
_entry.id   c7dd9069bc8be95739bc3d878e5c5529
#
_cell.length_a   1.000
_cell.length_b   1.000
_cell.length_c   1.000
_cell.angle_alpha   90.00
_cell.angle_beta   90.00
_cell.angle_gamma   90.00
#
_symmetry.space_group_name_H-M   'P 1'
#
loop_
_entity.id
_entity.type
_entity.pdbx_description
1 polymer ?
#
loop_
_entity_poly.entity_id
_entity_poly.type
_entity_poly.pdbx_seq_one_letter_code
_entity_poly.pdbx_strand_id
1 'polypeptide(L)'
;MNAILALSARHLSLNSSDPPGKPGFSLPDANDAVRYYYKTLHYSQEAMRYDTYKVSLELLAISIIISTYEMLDGSSTDWERHLKGVFWIQRSQVIHGDSGGLRQGVWWAWLCQDIWAAFREERKPFTFWWPTRSFDDLDPCELAARSVYLFAQVVSFCSSEETEEGHNDFATRVSKADVLVEKWNDWRKHLTVEFEALPVSTDSKDVFPPIWVHPPAFGKIYSR
;
A
#
# COMPACT_ATOMS: atom_id res chain seq x y z
N MET A 1 -8.89 -17.10 -3.27
CA MET A 1 -10.32 -16.71 -3.21
C MET A 1 -10.76 -16.36 -1.78
N ASN A 2 -10.63 -17.26 -0.78
CA ASN A 2 -11.10 -16.99 0.59
C ASN A 2 -10.50 -15.72 1.21
N ALA A 3 -9.23 -15.39 0.97
CA ALA A 3 -8.60 -14.14 1.46
C ALA A 3 -9.32 -12.88 0.95
N ILE A 4 -9.66 -12.86 -0.33
CA ILE A 4 -10.40 -11.76 -0.94
C ILE A 4 -11.80 -11.65 -0.31
N LEU A 5 -12.49 -12.78 -0.11
CA LEU A 5 -13.81 -12.78 0.53
C LEU A 5 -13.74 -12.30 1.97
N ALA A 6 -12.71 -12.70 2.73
CA ALA A 6 -12.49 -12.23 4.09
C ALA A 6 -12.33 -10.72 4.16
N LEU A 7 -11.41 -10.17 3.36
CA LEU A 7 -11.14 -8.73 3.31
C LEU A 7 -12.35 -7.93 2.85
N SER A 8 -13.04 -8.39 1.79
CA SER A 8 -14.23 -7.72 1.26
C SER A 8 -15.38 -7.71 2.27
N ALA A 9 -15.64 -8.85 2.93
CA ALA A 9 -16.69 -8.95 3.94
C ALA A 9 -16.38 -8.04 5.15
N ARG A 10 -15.10 -7.98 5.58
CA ARG A 10 -14.68 -7.08 6.67
C ARG A 10 -14.86 -5.62 6.30
N HIS A 11 -14.38 -5.22 5.12
CA HIS A 11 -14.52 -3.85 4.61
C HIS A 11 -16.00 -3.43 4.51
N LEU A 12 -16.87 -4.29 4.00
CA LEU A 12 -18.30 -4.02 3.92
C LEU A 12 -18.93 -3.90 5.31
N SER A 13 -18.57 -4.74 6.27
CA SER A 13 -19.09 -4.68 7.64
C SER A 13 -18.72 -3.38 8.36
N LEU A 14 -17.55 -2.80 8.07
CA LEU A 14 -17.10 -1.52 8.65
C LEU A 14 -17.81 -0.31 8.04
N ASN A 15 -18.21 -0.39 6.77
CA ASN A 15 -18.85 0.69 6.04
C ASN A 15 -20.38 0.64 6.08
N SER A 16 -20.97 -0.37 6.74
CA SER A 16 -22.42 -0.51 6.86
C SER A 16 -22.98 0.46 7.89
N SER A 17 -23.21 1.71 7.47
CA SER A 17 -23.93 2.74 8.23
C SER A 17 -25.45 2.67 8.01
N ASP A 18 -25.94 1.70 7.24
CA ASP A 18 -27.36 1.60 6.93
C ASP A 18 -28.16 1.02 8.10
N PRO A 19 -29.31 1.67 8.47
CA PRO A 19 -30.20 1.13 9.47
C PRO A 19 -30.77 -0.22 9.00
N PRO A 20 -31.00 -1.18 9.92
CA PRO A 20 -31.58 -2.47 9.58
C PRO A 20 -33.00 -2.28 9.04
N GLY A 21 -33.23 -2.58 7.77
CA GLY A 21 -34.62 -2.48 7.27
C GLY A 21 -34.87 -2.51 5.77
N LYS A 22 -33.89 -2.71 4.90
CA LYS A 22 -34.21 -2.98 3.48
C LYS A 22 -34.28 -4.49 3.22
N PRO A 23 -35.46 -5.04 2.89
CA PRO A 23 -35.58 -6.44 2.53
C PRO A 23 -34.91 -6.68 1.16
N GLY A 24 -33.92 -7.57 1.10
CA GLY A 24 -33.40 -8.09 -0.16
C GLY A 24 -31.90 -8.21 -0.32
N PHE A 25 -31.11 -7.61 0.55
CA PHE A 25 -29.65 -7.80 0.52
C PHE A 25 -29.16 -8.05 1.94
N SER A 26 -28.88 -9.31 2.28
CA SER A 26 -28.14 -9.61 3.49
C SER A 26 -26.71 -9.17 3.27
N LEU A 27 -26.30 -8.06 3.89
CA LEU A 27 -24.90 -7.69 3.97
C LEU A 27 -24.12 -8.87 4.60
N PRO A 28 -22.88 -9.15 4.12
CA PRO A 28 -22.05 -10.16 4.75
C PRO A 28 -21.92 -9.86 6.24
N ASP A 29 -22.24 -10.84 7.08
CA ASP A 29 -22.07 -10.73 8.52
C ASP A 29 -20.57 -10.65 8.84
N ALA A 30 -20.21 -9.91 9.91
CA ALA A 30 -18.85 -9.90 10.44
C ALA A 30 -18.32 -11.34 10.69
N ASN A 31 -19.20 -12.27 11.05
CA ASN A 31 -18.89 -13.71 11.18
C ASN A 31 -18.46 -14.35 9.86
N ASP A 32 -18.98 -13.91 8.71
CA ASP A 32 -18.55 -14.41 7.41
C ASP A 32 -17.12 -14.00 7.10
N ALA A 33 -16.72 -12.77 7.44
CA ALA A 33 -15.35 -12.29 7.30
C ALA A 33 -14.38 -13.16 8.10
N VAL A 34 -14.70 -13.40 9.37
CA VAL A 34 -13.90 -14.26 10.27
C VAL A 34 -13.82 -15.69 9.74
N ARG A 35 -14.94 -16.25 9.26
CA ARG A 35 -14.98 -17.61 8.69
C ARG A 35 -14.07 -17.75 7.46
N TYR A 36 -14.09 -16.77 6.55
CA TYR A 36 -13.21 -16.79 5.38
C TYR A 36 -11.75 -16.55 5.75
N TYR A 37 -11.47 -15.73 6.76
CA TYR A 37 -10.13 -15.51 7.28
C TYR A 37 -9.53 -16.83 7.80
N TYR A 38 -10.21 -17.55 8.71
CA TYR A 38 -9.71 -18.82 9.22
C TYR A 38 -9.59 -19.91 8.15
N LYS A 39 -10.51 -19.94 7.16
CA LYS A 39 -10.36 -20.82 6.01
C LYS A 39 -9.09 -20.50 5.20
N THR A 40 -8.78 -19.21 5.03
CA THR A 40 -7.55 -18.81 4.33
C THR A 40 -6.32 -19.30 5.09
N LEU A 41 -6.24 -19.06 6.39
CA LEU A 41 -5.10 -19.52 7.20
C LEU A 41 -4.95 -21.04 7.13
N HIS A 42 -6.03 -21.79 7.29
CA HIS A 42 -6.01 -23.27 7.24
C HIS A 42 -5.48 -23.77 5.89
N TYR A 43 -6.06 -23.32 4.77
CA TYR A 43 -5.62 -23.77 3.45
C TYR A 43 -4.19 -23.32 3.10
N SER A 44 -3.79 -22.12 3.52
CA SER A 44 -2.41 -21.65 3.33
C SER A 44 -1.43 -22.51 4.13
N GLN A 45 -1.75 -22.86 5.37
CA GLN A 45 -0.93 -23.73 6.20
C GLN A 45 -0.79 -25.13 5.60
N GLU A 46 -1.86 -25.70 5.07
CA GLU A 46 -1.84 -26.98 4.35
C GLU A 46 -0.97 -26.91 3.10
N ALA A 47 -1.14 -25.86 2.30
CA ALA A 47 -0.39 -25.66 1.06
C ALA A 47 1.11 -25.41 1.30
N MET A 48 1.49 -24.80 2.44
CA MET A 48 2.89 -24.59 2.82
C MET A 48 3.68 -25.89 3.07
N ARG A 49 3.03 -27.04 3.10
CA ARG A 49 3.71 -28.34 3.08
C ARG A 49 4.43 -28.62 1.77
N TYR A 50 4.05 -27.92 0.70
CA TYR A 50 4.67 -28.05 -0.62
C TYR A 50 5.68 -26.94 -0.84
N ASP A 51 6.92 -27.28 -1.17
CA ASP A 51 7.99 -26.29 -1.37
C ASP A 51 7.72 -25.35 -2.53
N THR A 52 7.03 -25.81 -3.57
CA THR A 52 6.59 -24.98 -4.70
C THR A 52 5.63 -23.87 -4.28
N TYR A 53 4.79 -24.11 -3.27
CA TYR A 53 3.87 -23.10 -2.78
C TYR A 53 4.59 -22.01 -1.96
N LYS A 54 5.64 -22.39 -1.21
CA LYS A 54 6.41 -21.44 -0.39
C LYS A 54 7.04 -20.30 -1.20
N VAL A 55 7.26 -20.52 -2.50
CA VAL A 55 7.80 -19.54 -3.44
C VAL A 55 6.77 -19.02 -4.44
N SER A 56 5.48 -19.33 -4.23
CA SER A 56 4.41 -18.93 -5.13
C SER A 56 4.00 -17.46 -4.96
N LEU A 57 3.56 -16.85 -6.05
CA LEU A 57 2.99 -15.50 -6.01
C LEU A 57 1.65 -15.45 -5.28
N GLU A 58 0.92 -16.57 -5.29
CA GLU A 58 -0.33 -16.72 -4.57
C GLU A 58 -0.11 -16.59 -3.06
N LEU A 59 0.95 -17.21 -2.52
CA LEU A 59 1.29 -17.05 -1.10
C LEU A 59 1.58 -15.58 -0.76
N LEU A 60 2.37 -14.89 -1.58
CA LEU A 60 2.68 -13.46 -1.38
C LEU A 60 1.41 -12.61 -1.41
N ALA A 61 0.56 -12.82 -2.42
CA ALA A 61 -0.69 -12.08 -2.54
C ALA A 61 -1.63 -12.35 -1.36
N ILE A 62 -1.77 -13.60 -0.94
CA ILE A 62 -2.57 -13.99 0.23
C ILE A 62 -2.04 -13.34 1.50
N SER A 63 -0.72 -13.35 1.71
CA SER A 63 -0.10 -12.77 2.91
C SER A 63 -0.37 -11.26 3.01
N ILE A 64 -0.33 -10.52 1.90
CA ILE A 64 -0.66 -9.09 1.89
C ILE A 64 -2.15 -8.86 2.14
N ILE A 65 -3.03 -9.64 1.54
CA ILE A 65 -4.48 -9.52 1.76
C ILE A 65 -4.83 -9.82 3.22
N ILE A 66 -4.22 -10.84 3.82
CA ILE A 66 -4.41 -11.19 5.24
C ILE A 66 -3.85 -10.09 6.14
N SER A 67 -2.66 -9.56 5.85
CA SER A 67 -2.11 -8.40 6.58
C SER A 67 -3.07 -7.21 6.55
N THR A 68 -3.67 -6.91 5.39
CA THR A 68 -4.67 -5.84 5.26
C THR A 68 -5.93 -6.13 6.09
N TYR A 69 -6.40 -7.38 6.08
CA TYR A 69 -7.55 -7.80 6.90
C TYR A 69 -7.28 -7.56 8.38
N GLU A 70 -6.13 -7.99 8.88
CA GLU A 70 -5.74 -7.85 10.28
C GLU A 70 -5.56 -6.39 10.70
N MET A 71 -5.02 -5.54 9.82
CA MET A 71 -4.96 -4.10 10.04
C MET A 71 -6.36 -3.48 10.21
N LEU A 72 -7.33 -3.88 9.38
CA LEU A 72 -8.72 -3.40 9.46
C LEU A 72 -9.46 -3.96 10.67
N ASP A 73 -9.13 -5.17 11.07
CA ASP A 73 -9.74 -5.81 12.25
C ASP A 73 -9.24 -5.21 13.56
N GLY A 74 -8.04 -4.63 13.57
CA GLY A 74 -7.44 -3.99 14.75
C GLY A 74 -7.17 -4.92 15.92
N SER A 75 -7.27 -6.24 15.70
CA SER A 75 -7.26 -7.26 16.75
C SER A 75 -5.86 -7.65 17.23
N SER A 76 -4.82 -7.39 16.44
CA SER A 76 -3.45 -7.78 16.79
C SER A 76 -2.39 -6.97 16.04
N THR A 77 -1.12 -7.12 16.46
CA THR A 77 0.08 -6.63 15.74
C THR A 77 0.66 -7.71 14.79
N ASP A 78 -0.03 -8.82 14.59
CA ASP A 78 0.47 -9.96 13.80
C ASP A 78 0.62 -9.64 12.31
N TRP A 79 -0.14 -8.67 11.80
CA TRP A 79 0.00 -8.17 10.43
C TRP A 79 1.43 -7.70 10.10
N GLU A 80 2.19 -7.19 11.08
CA GLU A 80 3.59 -6.78 10.91
C GLU A 80 4.50 -7.98 10.62
N ARG A 81 4.20 -9.14 11.24
CA ARG A 81 4.93 -10.38 10.98
C ARG A 81 4.72 -10.86 9.55
N HIS A 82 3.49 -10.72 9.04
CA HIS A 82 3.19 -11.03 7.64
C HIS A 82 3.96 -10.11 6.69
N LEU A 83 4.01 -8.80 6.95
CA LEU A 83 4.79 -7.85 6.15
C LEU A 83 6.29 -8.20 6.12
N LYS A 84 6.87 -8.55 7.27
CA LYS A 84 8.27 -9.00 7.35
C LYS A 84 8.49 -10.31 6.59
N GLY A 85 7.55 -11.24 6.70
CA GLY A 85 7.60 -12.51 5.96
C GLY A 85 7.58 -12.26 4.44
N VAL A 86 6.68 -11.41 3.95
CA VAL A 86 6.60 -11.03 2.53
C VAL A 86 7.90 -10.37 2.06
N PHE A 87 8.48 -9.47 2.86
CA PHE A 87 9.77 -8.85 2.56
C PHE A 87 10.87 -9.88 2.28
N TRP A 88 11.04 -10.87 3.16
CA TRP A 88 12.07 -11.89 3.00
C TRP A 88 11.85 -12.77 1.77
N ILE A 89 10.60 -13.12 1.48
CA ILE A 89 10.25 -13.91 0.29
C ILE A 89 10.53 -13.08 -0.98
N GLN A 90 10.09 -11.83 -1.04
CA GLN A 90 10.34 -10.94 -2.19
C GLN A 90 11.84 -10.75 -2.43
N ARG A 91 12.60 -10.51 -1.35
CA ARG A 91 14.05 -10.35 -1.43
C ARG A 91 14.73 -11.60 -1.97
N SER A 92 14.32 -12.79 -1.51
CA SER A 92 14.89 -14.06 -1.96
C SER A 92 14.58 -14.38 -3.43
N GLN A 93 13.46 -13.87 -3.95
CA GLN A 93 13.02 -14.08 -5.34
C GLN A 93 13.33 -12.88 -6.26
N VAL A 94 14.00 -11.86 -5.76
CA VAL A 94 14.32 -10.62 -6.49
C VAL A 94 13.03 -9.98 -7.08
N ILE A 95 11.95 -9.96 -6.31
CA ILE A 95 10.69 -9.30 -6.68
C ILE A 95 10.76 -7.82 -6.28
N HIS A 96 10.49 -6.93 -7.23
CA HIS A 96 10.60 -5.48 -7.03
C HIS A 96 9.61 -4.68 -7.90
N GLY A 97 9.62 -3.37 -7.77
CA GLY A 97 8.65 -2.47 -8.41
C GLY A 97 8.64 -2.45 -9.95
N ASP A 98 9.66 -3.02 -10.62
CA ASP A 98 9.72 -3.15 -12.09
C ASP A 98 9.65 -4.62 -12.54
N SER A 99 9.22 -5.56 -11.69
CA SER A 99 9.18 -7.00 -12.02
C SER A 99 8.09 -7.38 -13.02
N GLY A 100 7.12 -6.51 -13.25
CA GLY A 100 5.98 -6.75 -14.15
C GLY A 100 4.89 -7.64 -13.54
N GLY A 101 3.67 -7.52 -14.07
CA GLY A 101 2.52 -8.36 -13.74
C GLY A 101 2.21 -8.41 -12.23
N LEU A 102 1.76 -9.59 -11.77
CA LEU A 102 1.39 -9.79 -10.37
C LEU A 102 2.54 -9.56 -9.38
N ARG A 103 3.78 -9.86 -9.77
CA ARG A 103 4.98 -9.61 -8.95
C ARG A 103 5.11 -8.13 -8.60
N GLN A 104 5.00 -7.29 -9.60
CA GLN A 104 5.02 -5.83 -9.45
C GLN A 104 3.86 -5.34 -8.58
N GLY A 105 2.64 -5.81 -8.83
CA GLY A 105 1.46 -5.44 -8.04
C GLY A 105 1.59 -5.82 -6.56
N VAL A 106 2.09 -7.03 -6.27
CA VAL A 106 2.35 -7.49 -4.90
C VAL A 106 3.41 -6.63 -4.22
N TRP A 107 4.49 -6.28 -4.93
CA TRP A 107 5.55 -5.45 -4.37
C TRP A 107 5.05 -4.05 -4.01
N TRP A 108 4.29 -3.39 -4.89
CA TRP A 108 3.74 -2.07 -4.62
C TRP A 108 2.73 -2.08 -3.47
N ALA A 109 1.84 -3.09 -3.42
CA ALA A 109 0.89 -3.24 -2.33
C ALA A 109 1.60 -3.45 -0.99
N TRP A 110 2.67 -4.28 -0.97
CA TRP A 110 3.49 -4.50 0.20
C TRP A 110 4.21 -3.21 0.63
N LEU A 111 4.81 -2.46 -0.30
CA LEU A 111 5.53 -1.23 0.03
C LEU A 111 4.58 -0.19 0.66
N CYS A 112 3.36 -0.04 0.16
CA CYS A 112 2.36 0.86 0.75
C CYS A 112 2.09 0.52 2.22
N GLN A 113 1.96 -0.77 2.56
CA GLN A 113 1.74 -1.21 3.94
C GLN A 113 2.99 -1.01 4.80
N ASP A 114 4.18 -1.33 4.27
CA ASP A 114 5.43 -1.17 5.02
C ASP A 114 5.77 0.30 5.30
N ILE A 115 5.51 1.20 4.35
CA ILE A 115 5.68 2.65 4.56
C ILE A 115 4.78 3.13 5.69
N TRP A 116 3.53 2.68 5.75
CA TRP A 116 2.59 3.05 6.80
C TRP A 116 3.05 2.53 8.16
N ALA A 117 3.52 1.28 8.22
CA ALA A 117 4.10 0.69 9.42
C ALA A 117 5.37 1.46 9.85
N ALA A 118 6.27 1.71 8.91
CA ALA A 118 7.52 2.43 9.15
C ALA A 118 7.29 3.84 9.66
N PHE A 119 6.32 4.57 9.08
CA PHE A 119 5.94 5.90 9.55
C PHE A 119 5.45 5.89 11.00
N ARG A 120 4.57 4.93 11.33
CA ARG A 120 4.02 4.81 12.69
C ARG A 120 5.05 4.38 13.74
N GLU A 121 6.02 3.54 13.32
CA GLU A 121 7.09 3.02 14.18
C GLU A 121 8.36 3.89 14.16
N GLU A 122 8.34 5.00 13.41
CA GLU A 122 9.49 5.91 13.24
C GLU A 122 10.76 5.19 12.77
N ARG A 123 10.61 4.12 11.98
CA ARG A 123 11.69 3.32 11.42
C ARG A 123 11.89 3.54 9.93
N LYS A 124 13.01 3.04 9.41
CA LYS A 124 13.23 2.95 7.95
C LYS A 124 12.32 1.87 7.34
N PRO A 125 11.71 2.13 6.15
CA PRO A 125 11.04 1.07 5.37
C PRO A 125 12.01 -0.04 4.96
N PHE A 126 11.50 -1.28 4.85
CA PHE A 126 12.30 -2.46 4.47
C PHE A 126 12.58 -2.55 2.97
N THR A 127 12.66 -1.44 2.25
CA THR A 127 12.96 -1.49 0.83
C THR A 127 14.43 -1.84 0.57
N PHE A 128 14.67 -2.71 -0.43
CA PHE A 128 16.01 -3.11 -0.87
C PHE A 128 16.25 -2.76 -2.35
N TRP A 129 15.27 -2.17 -3.01
CA TRP A 129 15.29 -1.89 -4.44
C TRP A 129 15.20 -0.38 -4.69
N TRP A 130 15.81 0.04 -5.77
CA TRP A 130 15.71 1.40 -6.30
C TRP A 130 15.31 1.35 -7.77
N PRO A 131 14.49 2.30 -8.25
CA PRO A 131 14.07 2.38 -9.63
C PRO A 131 15.26 2.56 -10.57
N THR A 132 15.24 1.84 -11.69
CA THR A 132 16.24 1.96 -12.76
C THR A 132 15.67 2.57 -14.03
N ARG A 133 14.34 2.52 -14.22
CA ARG A 133 13.65 3.12 -15.37
C ARG A 133 13.51 4.62 -15.19
N SER A 134 13.73 5.37 -16.28
CA SER A 134 13.46 6.81 -16.34
C SER A 134 11.99 7.12 -16.15
N PHE A 135 11.65 8.31 -15.66
CA PHE A 135 10.27 8.77 -15.57
C PHE A 135 9.60 8.89 -16.94
N ASP A 136 10.36 9.20 -18.00
CA ASP A 136 9.87 9.30 -19.38
C ASP A 136 9.37 7.96 -19.94
N ASP A 137 9.84 6.83 -19.38
CA ASP A 137 9.47 5.48 -19.80
C ASP A 137 8.29 4.90 -19.03
N LEU A 138 7.67 5.68 -18.12
CA LEU A 138 6.61 5.23 -17.24
C LEU A 138 5.24 5.66 -17.75
N ASP A 139 4.28 4.76 -17.64
CA ASP A 139 2.88 5.11 -17.81
C ASP A 139 2.33 5.90 -16.59
N PRO A 140 1.14 6.51 -16.68
CA PRO A 140 0.58 7.30 -15.56
C PRO A 140 0.41 6.50 -14.27
N CYS A 141 0.07 5.20 -14.33
CA CYS A 141 -0.05 4.37 -13.14
C CYS A 141 1.32 4.08 -12.51
N GLU A 142 2.32 3.85 -13.33
CA GLU A 142 3.71 3.66 -12.89
C GLU A 142 4.28 4.97 -12.30
N LEU A 143 3.98 6.13 -12.89
CA LEU A 143 4.34 7.43 -12.33
C LEU A 143 3.68 7.66 -10.96
N ALA A 144 2.40 7.29 -10.81
CA ALA A 144 1.73 7.33 -9.51
C ALA A 144 2.43 6.41 -8.49
N ALA A 145 2.79 5.20 -8.89
CA ALA A 145 3.53 4.28 -8.03
C ALA A 145 4.90 4.84 -7.61
N ARG A 146 5.58 5.59 -8.47
CA ARG A 146 6.86 6.25 -8.12
C ARG A 146 6.72 7.27 -6.98
N SER A 147 5.57 7.94 -6.85
CA SER A 147 5.34 8.83 -5.69
C SER A 147 5.39 8.07 -4.37
N VAL A 148 4.88 6.84 -4.33
CA VAL A 148 4.93 5.96 -3.15
C VAL A 148 6.38 5.64 -2.80
N TYR A 149 7.22 5.33 -3.80
CA TYR A 149 8.64 5.09 -3.57
C TYR A 149 9.38 6.34 -3.05
N LEU A 150 9.09 7.52 -3.61
CA LEU A 150 9.65 8.79 -3.13
C LEU A 150 9.22 9.06 -1.68
N PHE A 151 7.95 8.78 -1.36
CA PHE A 151 7.44 8.91 -0.01
C PHE A 151 8.14 7.94 0.96
N ALA A 152 8.46 6.72 0.53
CA ALA A 152 9.26 5.80 1.32
C ALA A 152 10.64 6.39 1.71
N GLN A 153 11.28 7.14 0.79
CA GLN A 153 12.55 7.81 1.08
C GLN A 153 12.36 8.95 2.10
N VAL A 154 11.24 9.69 2.01
CA VAL A 154 10.90 10.72 3.01
C VAL A 154 10.68 10.10 4.38
N VAL A 155 9.92 9.00 4.47
CA VAL A 155 9.71 8.28 5.73
C VAL A 155 11.04 7.75 6.29
N SER A 156 11.92 7.23 5.44
CA SER A 156 13.27 6.82 5.83
C SER A 156 14.08 7.98 6.41
N PHE A 157 14.05 9.14 5.77
CA PHE A 157 14.73 10.36 6.23
C PHE A 157 14.20 10.86 7.57
N CYS A 158 12.91 10.66 7.85
CA CYS A 158 12.25 11.05 9.11
C CYS A 158 12.34 9.97 10.20
N SER A 159 12.98 8.84 9.94
CA SER A 159 13.13 7.79 10.97
C SER A 159 13.95 8.26 12.16
N SER A 160 13.74 7.64 13.33
CA SER A 160 14.49 7.94 14.56
C SER A 160 15.99 7.81 14.33
N GLU A 161 16.44 6.74 13.66
CA GLU A 161 17.84 6.48 13.33
C GLU A 161 18.47 7.63 12.52
N GLU A 162 17.84 8.03 11.39
CA GLU A 162 18.34 9.14 10.55
C GLU A 162 18.27 10.48 11.27
N THR A 163 17.32 10.65 12.17
CA THR A 163 17.19 11.88 12.97
C THR A 163 18.29 11.99 13.99
N GLU A 164 18.62 10.91 14.69
CA GLU A 164 19.72 10.85 15.65
C GLU A 164 21.08 11.06 14.98
N GLU A 165 21.32 10.39 13.83
CA GLU A 165 22.53 10.64 13.02
C GLU A 165 22.63 12.09 12.58
N GLY A 166 21.52 12.70 12.16
CA GLY A 166 21.46 14.08 11.69
C GLY A 166 21.70 15.13 12.79
N HIS A 167 21.50 14.82 14.06
CA HIS A 167 21.89 15.71 15.15
C HIS A 167 23.40 15.89 15.24
N ASN A 168 24.16 14.87 14.83
CA ASN A 168 25.63 14.90 14.85
C ASN A 168 26.23 15.51 13.57
N ASP A 169 25.49 15.51 12.45
CA ASP A 169 25.92 16.06 11.17
C ASP A 169 24.77 16.76 10.44
N PHE A 170 24.50 17.98 10.86
CA PHE A 170 23.42 18.80 10.30
C PHE A 170 23.64 19.14 8.81
N ALA A 171 24.88 19.37 8.39
CA ALA A 171 25.19 19.71 7.00
C ALA A 171 24.83 18.55 6.05
N THR A 172 25.21 17.33 6.40
CA THR A 172 24.82 16.12 5.66
C THR A 172 23.31 15.93 5.67
N ARG A 173 22.63 16.20 6.79
CA ARG A 173 21.16 16.10 6.85
C ARG A 173 20.48 17.08 5.90
N VAL A 174 20.92 18.35 5.84
CA VAL A 174 20.41 19.33 4.91
C VAL A 174 20.62 18.88 3.46
N SER A 175 21.83 18.41 3.12
CA SER A 175 22.12 17.89 1.79
C SER A 175 21.23 16.71 1.39
N LYS A 176 20.96 15.77 2.32
CA LYS A 176 19.99 14.67 2.09
C LYS A 176 18.57 15.21 1.82
N ALA A 177 18.14 16.23 2.56
CA ALA A 177 16.84 16.86 2.35
C ALA A 177 16.73 17.52 0.96
N ASP A 178 17.75 18.26 0.56
CA ASP A 178 17.81 18.93 -0.76
C ASP A 178 17.72 17.89 -1.89
N VAL A 179 18.44 16.78 -1.79
CA VAL A 179 18.34 15.66 -2.75
C VAL A 179 16.93 15.07 -2.84
N LEU A 180 16.22 14.95 -1.71
CA LEU A 180 14.83 14.47 -1.71
C LEU A 180 13.91 15.47 -2.39
N VAL A 181 14.08 16.77 -2.14
CA VAL A 181 13.31 17.84 -2.79
C VAL A 181 13.57 17.86 -4.30
N GLU A 182 14.83 17.70 -4.72
CA GLU A 182 15.19 17.61 -6.14
C GLU A 182 14.52 16.43 -6.83
N LYS A 183 14.57 15.22 -6.23
CA LYS A 183 13.93 14.01 -6.76
C LYS A 183 12.42 14.20 -6.89
N TRP A 184 11.80 14.83 -5.90
CA TRP A 184 10.36 15.11 -5.92
C TRP A 184 9.98 16.11 -7.02
N ASN A 185 10.76 17.19 -7.16
CA ASN A 185 10.56 18.18 -8.20
C ASN A 185 10.78 17.59 -9.61
N ASP A 186 11.74 16.68 -9.74
CA ASP A 186 11.98 16.00 -11.01
C ASP A 186 10.80 15.10 -11.38
N TRP A 187 10.36 14.23 -10.49
CA TRP A 187 9.15 13.42 -10.71
C TRP A 187 7.94 14.28 -11.09
N ARG A 188 7.75 15.42 -10.42
CA ARG A 188 6.62 16.33 -10.66
C ARG A 188 6.60 16.90 -12.10
N LYS A 189 7.75 17.08 -12.73
CA LYS A 189 7.83 17.58 -14.12
C LYS A 189 7.28 16.56 -15.14
N HIS A 190 7.25 15.28 -14.79
CA HIS A 190 6.80 14.22 -15.68
C HIS A 190 5.31 13.88 -15.50
N LEU A 191 4.62 14.56 -14.57
CA LEU A 191 3.18 14.37 -14.40
C LEU A 191 2.43 14.85 -15.63
N THR A 192 1.58 13.97 -16.14
CA THR A 192 0.73 14.19 -17.31
C THR A 192 -0.62 14.80 -16.92
N VAL A 193 -1.44 15.14 -17.89
CA VAL A 193 -2.77 15.74 -17.67
C VAL A 193 -3.69 14.87 -16.79
N GLU A 194 -3.45 13.57 -16.72
CA GLU A 194 -4.19 12.66 -15.85
C GLU A 194 -4.03 12.96 -14.35
N PHE A 195 -2.99 13.71 -13.98
CA PHE A 195 -2.73 14.14 -12.60
C PHE A 195 -3.25 15.53 -12.29
N GLU A 196 -3.80 16.23 -13.28
CA GLU A 196 -4.41 17.53 -13.04
C GLU A 196 -5.78 17.38 -12.36
N ALA A 197 -6.07 18.29 -11.42
CA ALA A 197 -7.38 18.33 -10.80
C ALA A 197 -8.45 18.65 -11.86
N LEU A 198 -9.58 17.94 -11.79
CA LEU A 198 -10.72 18.30 -12.64
C LEU A 198 -11.18 19.73 -12.32
N PRO A 199 -11.61 20.51 -13.33
CA PRO A 199 -12.16 21.83 -13.09
C PRO A 199 -13.38 21.71 -12.15
N VAL A 200 -13.32 22.41 -11.03
CA VAL A 200 -14.42 22.47 -10.06
C VAL A 200 -15.21 23.73 -10.35
N SER A 201 -16.56 23.64 -10.36
CA SER A 201 -17.41 24.81 -10.40
C SER A 201 -17.08 25.72 -9.22
N THR A 202 -16.79 27.00 -9.49
CA THR A 202 -16.45 28.00 -8.47
C THR A 202 -17.68 28.40 -7.60
N ASP A 203 -18.86 27.85 -7.88
CA ASP A 203 -20.10 28.14 -7.13
C ASP A 203 -20.24 27.36 -5.82
N SER A 204 -19.30 26.47 -5.50
CA SER A 204 -19.34 25.74 -4.23
C SER A 204 -18.92 26.67 -3.08
N LYS A 205 -19.81 26.82 -2.10
CA LYS A 205 -19.56 27.54 -0.83
C LYS A 205 -18.71 26.70 0.14
N ASP A 206 -18.17 25.58 -0.29
CA ASP A 206 -17.40 24.68 0.55
C ASP A 206 -16.03 25.31 0.86
N VAL A 207 -15.67 25.28 2.13
CA VAL A 207 -14.39 25.81 2.63
C VAL A 207 -13.20 25.00 2.07
N PHE A 208 -13.44 23.73 1.77
CA PHE A 208 -12.45 22.84 1.18
C PHE A 208 -12.87 22.46 -0.24
N PRO A 209 -12.00 22.64 -1.24
CA PRO A 209 -12.29 22.16 -2.59
C PRO A 209 -12.42 20.63 -2.59
N PRO A 210 -13.29 20.05 -3.43
CA PRO A 210 -13.37 18.61 -3.57
C PRO A 210 -12.03 18.05 -4.02
N ILE A 211 -11.59 16.97 -3.36
CA ILE A 211 -10.36 16.27 -3.74
C ILE A 211 -10.71 15.32 -4.89
N TRP A 212 -10.08 15.52 -6.04
CA TRP A 212 -10.18 14.64 -7.19
C TRP A 212 -8.90 13.83 -7.33
N VAL A 213 -9.06 12.54 -7.54
CA VAL A 213 -7.94 11.62 -7.72
C VAL A 213 -7.99 11.04 -9.13
N HIS A 214 -6.95 11.31 -9.91
CA HIS A 214 -6.71 10.70 -11.21
C HIS A 214 -5.48 9.79 -11.13
N PRO A 215 -5.43 8.75 -11.96
CA PRO A 215 -6.33 8.36 -13.04
C PRO A 215 -7.66 7.75 -12.54
N PRO A 216 -8.67 7.59 -13.43
CA PRO A 216 -10.04 7.15 -13.06
C PRO A 216 -10.12 5.84 -12.28
N ALA A 217 -9.09 4.99 -12.37
CA ALA A 217 -8.98 3.76 -11.57
C ALA A 217 -8.99 4.05 -10.06
N PHE A 218 -8.45 5.19 -9.63
CA PHE A 218 -8.44 5.61 -8.23
C PHE A 218 -9.68 6.43 -7.86
N GLY A 219 -10.24 7.20 -8.79
CA GLY A 219 -11.43 8.04 -8.54
C GLY A 219 -12.68 7.24 -8.17
N LYS A 220 -12.81 6.00 -8.66
CA LYS A 220 -13.95 5.13 -8.33
C LYS A 220 -13.95 4.63 -6.87
N ILE A 221 -12.84 4.72 -6.17
CA ILE A 221 -12.70 4.30 -4.78
C ILE A 221 -13.20 5.37 -3.81
N TYR A 222 -13.18 6.64 -4.20
CA TYR A 222 -13.50 7.79 -3.35
C TYR A 222 -14.78 8.53 -3.73
N SER A 223 -15.52 8.07 -4.74
CA SER A 223 -16.74 8.75 -5.23
C SER A 223 -18.04 8.24 -4.59
N ARG A 224 -18.00 7.69 -3.36
CA ARG A 224 -19.18 7.31 -2.59
C ARG A 224 -19.08 7.79 -1.15
#